data_087a977b9affb9b7f7a7a78ba197d05a
#
_entry.id   087a977b9affb9b7f7a7a78ba197d05a
#
_cell.length_a   1.000
_cell.length_b   1.000
_cell.length_c   1.000
_cell.angle_alpha   90.00
_cell.angle_beta   90.00
_cell.angle_gamma   90.00
#
_symmetry.space_group_name_H-M   'P 1'
#
loop_
_entity.id
_entity.type
_entity.pdbx_description
1 polymer ?
#
loop_
_entity_poly.entity_id
_entity_poly.type
_entity_poly.pdbx_seq_one_letter_code
_entity_poly.pdbx_strand_id
1 'polypeptide(L)'
;AALEQSRSGVEEQELPGMKEPLPALAVRELKSSAEVDEFLKPLEQQALALHFETNYHHPMWAQGIKVYLAAGQQLAWIDLQNSAALEWLRAWLEDQTQPKYLHNAKFAQVFLLRAGIHLRGIKGDSLLLSYVLDPSFQGETLVEIIAHHMKQDTNQLDLAAQVALIVPLHQQM
;
A
#
# COMPACT_ATOMS: atom_id res chain seq x y z
N ALA A 1 -28.08 10.14 60.40
CA ALA A 1 -27.52 9.08 59.64
C ALA A 1 -27.86 9.14 58.15
N ALA A 2 -27.29 9.81 57.26
CA ALA A 2 -27.43 9.59 55.83
C ALA A 2 -26.17 10.09 55.12
N LEU A 3 -25.38 9.16 54.65
CA LEU A 3 -24.26 9.35 53.74
C LEU A 3 -24.83 9.30 52.31
N GLU A 4 -24.92 10.41 51.62
CA GLU A 4 -25.04 10.52 50.17
C GLU A 4 -23.73 11.21 49.68
N GLN A 5 -22.77 10.46 49.17
CA GLN A 5 -22.55 9.98 47.83
C GLN A 5 -22.42 11.14 46.82
N SER A 6 -21.23 11.69 46.69
CA SER A 6 -20.79 12.37 45.50
C SER A 6 -20.12 11.36 44.55
N ARG A 7 -20.82 10.98 43.50
CA ARG A 7 -20.24 10.41 42.32
C ARG A 7 -19.72 11.53 41.46
N SER A 8 -18.42 11.79 41.55
CA SER A 8 -17.72 12.61 40.57
C SER A 8 -17.72 11.88 39.22
N GLY A 9 -18.36 12.50 38.24
CA GLY A 9 -18.25 12.10 36.87
C GLY A 9 -16.80 12.16 36.39
N VAL A 10 -16.30 11.05 35.94
CA VAL A 10 -15.07 11.00 35.16
C VAL A 10 -15.48 11.52 33.79
N GLU A 11 -15.14 12.77 33.49
CA GLU A 11 -15.14 13.27 32.11
C GLU A 11 -14.11 12.45 31.34
N GLU A 12 -14.58 11.61 30.41
CA GLU A 12 -13.75 11.02 29.38
C GLU A 12 -13.17 12.19 28.56
N GLN A 13 -11.92 12.54 28.83
CA GLN A 13 -11.15 13.40 27.96
C GLN A 13 -10.91 12.62 26.67
N GLU A 14 -11.65 12.96 25.62
CA GLU A 14 -11.32 12.60 24.25
C GLU A 14 -9.89 13.04 23.95
N LEU A 15 -9.02 12.06 23.74
CA LEU A 15 -7.65 12.31 23.30
C LEU A 15 -7.72 12.95 21.90
N PRO A 16 -7.13 14.16 21.71
CA PRO A 16 -7.10 14.77 20.38
C PRO A 16 -6.15 13.99 19.47
N GLY A 17 -6.66 13.30 18.48
CA GLY A 17 -5.85 12.63 17.49
C GLY A 17 -6.41 11.35 16.87
N MET A 18 -7.62 10.93 17.18
CA MET A 18 -8.26 9.87 16.40
C MET A 18 -8.65 10.44 15.03
N LYS A 19 -7.80 10.22 14.05
CA LYS A 19 -8.18 10.42 12.64
C LYS A 19 -9.38 9.52 12.37
N GLU A 20 -10.41 10.09 11.72
CA GLU A 20 -11.59 9.34 11.30
C GLU A 20 -11.20 8.03 10.60
N PRO A 21 -11.95 6.94 10.79
CA PRO A 21 -11.67 5.70 10.08
C PRO A 21 -11.70 5.98 8.57
N LEU A 22 -10.69 5.51 7.86
CA LEU A 22 -10.63 5.63 6.41
C LEU A 22 -11.94 5.09 5.82
N PRO A 23 -12.59 5.81 4.91
CA PRO A 23 -13.78 5.31 4.25
C PRO A 23 -13.44 3.98 3.59
N ALA A 24 -14.35 3.00 3.68
CA ALA A 24 -14.18 1.72 3.04
C ALA A 24 -14.00 1.95 1.53
N LEU A 25 -12.78 1.79 1.06
CA LEU A 25 -12.44 1.98 -0.34
C LEU A 25 -13.04 0.84 -1.16
N ALA A 26 -13.79 1.18 -2.20
CA ALA A 26 -14.26 0.19 -3.14
C ALA A 26 -13.07 -0.36 -3.94
N VAL A 27 -12.78 -1.64 -3.79
CA VAL A 27 -11.69 -2.31 -4.49
C VAL A 27 -12.23 -2.97 -5.76
N ARG A 28 -11.70 -2.59 -6.91
CA ARG A 28 -12.09 -3.14 -8.22
C ARG A 28 -11.16 -4.27 -8.64
N GLU A 29 -11.71 -5.41 -9.02
CA GLU A 29 -10.95 -6.47 -9.69
C GLU A 29 -10.85 -6.15 -11.19
N LEU A 30 -9.64 -6.20 -11.75
CA LEU A 30 -9.37 -6.04 -13.17
C LEU A 30 -9.09 -7.41 -13.80
N LYS A 31 -9.93 -7.81 -14.76
CA LYS A 31 -9.94 -9.17 -15.32
C LYS A 31 -9.45 -9.25 -16.76
N SER A 32 -9.13 -8.14 -17.38
CA SER A 32 -8.70 -8.08 -18.76
C SER A 32 -7.75 -6.93 -19.02
N SER A 33 -7.01 -7.00 -20.12
CA SER A 33 -6.15 -5.90 -20.58
C SER A 33 -6.94 -4.60 -20.78
N ALA A 34 -8.14 -4.69 -21.31
CA ALA A 34 -9.00 -3.52 -21.54
C ALA A 34 -9.40 -2.83 -20.23
N GLU A 35 -9.71 -3.61 -19.18
CA GLU A 35 -10.04 -3.05 -17.85
C GLU A 35 -8.81 -2.43 -17.18
N VAL A 36 -7.62 -3.01 -17.38
CA VAL A 36 -6.36 -2.43 -16.90
C VAL A 36 -6.10 -1.09 -17.58
N ASP A 37 -6.24 -1.00 -18.89
CA ASP A 37 -6.06 0.24 -19.64
C ASP A 37 -7.09 1.29 -19.25
N GLU A 38 -8.34 0.92 -19.05
CA GLU A 38 -9.41 1.80 -18.57
C GLU A 38 -9.10 2.36 -17.17
N PHE A 39 -8.54 1.54 -16.29
CA PHE A 39 -8.16 1.96 -14.94
C PHE A 39 -6.95 2.90 -14.95
N LEU A 40 -5.92 2.59 -15.74
CA LEU A 40 -4.65 3.32 -15.73
C LEU A 40 -4.69 4.61 -16.55
N LYS A 41 -5.45 4.68 -17.63
CA LYS A 41 -5.48 5.83 -18.55
C LYS A 41 -5.80 7.16 -17.86
N PRO A 42 -6.84 7.28 -17.00
CA PRO A 42 -7.13 8.54 -16.30
C PRO A 42 -6.10 8.87 -15.21
N LEU A 43 -5.23 7.92 -14.85
CA LEU A 43 -4.22 8.05 -13.80
C LEU A 43 -2.80 8.30 -14.36
N GLU A 44 -2.67 8.54 -15.65
CA GLU A 44 -1.39 8.86 -16.26
C GLU A 44 -0.69 10.00 -15.54
N GLN A 45 0.61 9.81 -15.25
CA GLN A 45 1.48 10.74 -14.50
C GLN A 45 1.07 11.02 -13.04
N GLN A 46 0.01 10.40 -12.55
CA GLN A 46 -0.30 10.47 -11.12
C GLN A 46 0.57 9.47 -10.33
N ALA A 47 0.80 9.80 -9.06
CA ALA A 47 1.48 8.90 -8.13
C ALA A 47 0.61 7.67 -7.88
N LEU A 48 1.08 6.48 -8.26
CA LEU A 48 0.43 5.22 -7.99
C LEU A 48 1.23 4.38 -7.00
N ALA A 49 0.53 3.77 -6.05
CA ALA A 49 1.08 2.69 -5.25
C ALA A 49 0.97 1.37 -6.01
N LEU A 50 2.02 0.57 -5.94
CA LEU A 50 2.12 -0.77 -6.52
C LEU A 50 2.56 -1.75 -5.44
N HIS A 51 1.83 -2.85 -5.27
CA HIS A 51 2.20 -3.90 -4.31
C HIS A 51 1.87 -5.29 -4.85
N PHE A 52 2.83 -6.22 -4.70
CA PHE A 52 2.66 -7.62 -5.05
C PHE A 52 2.41 -8.45 -3.79
N GLU A 53 1.24 -9.08 -3.72
CA GLU A 53 0.97 -10.13 -2.74
C GLU A 53 1.53 -11.45 -3.28
N THR A 54 2.36 -12.10 -2.48
CA THR A 54 3.05 -13.33 -2.85
C THR A 54 3.00 -14.36 -1.73
N ASN A 55 3.22 -15.63 -2.08
CA ASN A 55 3.22 -16.73 -1.10
C ASN A 55 4.53 -16.87 -0.32
N TYR A 56 5.63 -16.25 -0.77
CA TYR A 56 6.93 -16.26 -0.12
C TYR A 56 7.55 -14.88 -0.04
N HIS A 57 8.34 -14.66 1.01
CA HIS A 57 9.05 -13.40 1.22
C HIS A 57 10.33 -13.26 0.38
N HIS A 58 10.81 -14.35 -0.23
CA HIS A 58 12.01 -14.31 -1.06
C HIS A 58 11.63 -14.18 -2.54
N PRO A 59 12.06 -13.13 -3.24
CA PRO A 59 11.57 -12.80 -4.59
C PRO A 59 11.93 -13.84 -5.65
N MET A 60 13.02 -14.59 -5.45
CA MET A 60 13.43 -15.65 -6.40
C MET A 60 12.52 -16.88 -6.39
N TRP A 61 11.80 -17.11 -5.29
CA TRP A 61 10.93 -18.28 -5.11
C TRP A 61 9.45 -17.92 -5.03
N ALA A 62 9.17 -16.62 -4.87
CA ALA A 62 7.81 -16.13 -4.70
C ALA A 62 6.96 -16.40 -5.95
N GLN A 63 5.73 -16.82 -5.70
CA GLN A 63 4.65 -16.87 -6.68
C GLN A 63 3.67 -15.74 -6.36
N GLY A 64 3.26 -15.01 -7.40
CA GLY A 64 2.30 -13.94 -7.24
C GLY A 64 0.90 -14.47 -6.97
N ILE A 65 0.23 -13.85 -6.01
CA ILE A 65 -1.19 -14.09 -5.72
C ILE A 65 -2.01 -12.97 -6.35
N LYS A 66 -1.73 -11.74 -5.98
CA LYS A 66 -2.39 -10.54 -6.51
C LYS A 66 -1.39 -9.41 -6.68
N VAL A 67 -1.70 -8.50 -7.58
CA VAL A 67 -1.08 -7.18 -7.63
C VAL A 67 -2.13 -6.12 -7.32
N TYR A 68 -1.78 -5.19 -6.44
CA TYR A 68 -2.62 -4.06 -6.05
C TYR A 68 -2.10 -2.78 -6.66
N LEU A 69 -3.01 -1.94 -7.12
CA LEU A 69 -2.76 -0.60 -7.66
C LEU A 69 -3.65 0.40 -6.93
N ALA A 70 -3.06 1.46 -6.41
CA ALA A 70 -3.81 2.49 -5.69
C ALA A 70 -3.38 3.90 -6.07
N ALA A 71 -4.33 4.77 -6.36
CA ALA A 71 -4.14 6.19 -6.60
C ALA A 71 -5.30 6.99 -5.99
N GLY A 72 -5.04 7.77 -4.96
CA GLY A 72 -6.08 8.49 -4.22
C GLY A 72 -7.14 7.52 -3.68
N GLN A 73 -8.37 7.67 -4.14
CA GLN A 73 -9.48 6.78 -3.76
C GLN A 73 -9.71 5.63 -4.76
N GLN A 74 -8.90 5.55 -5.81
CA GLN A 74 -8.94 4.48 -6.80
C GLN A 74 -8.09 3.31 -6.32
N LEU A 75 -8.68 2.15 -6.16
CA LEU A 75 -8.01 0.95 -5.70
C LEU A 75 -8.45 -0.25 -6.54
N ALA A 76 -7.49 -0.95 -7.10
CA ALA A 76 -7.74 -2.14 -7.92
C ALA A 76 -6.75 -3.26 -7.61
N TRP A 77 -7.13 -4.48 -7.97
CA TRP A 77 -6.24 -5.63 -7.93
C TRP A 77 -6.42 -6.52 -9.15
N ILE A 78 -5.39 -7.28 -9.47
CA ILE A 78 -5.37 -8.24 -10.57
C ILE A 78 -4.90 -9.59 -10.01
N ASP A 79 -5.60 -10.66 -10.40
CA ASP A 79 -5.21 -12.02 -10.05
C ASP A 79 -3.97 -12.44 -10.86
N LEU A 80 -2.86 -12.68 -10.17
CA LEU A 80 -1.60 -13.12 -10.79
C LEU A 80 -1.55 -14.62 -11.09
N GLN A 81 -2.56 -15.38 -10.71
CA GLN A 81 -2.72 -16.76 -11.19
C GLN A 81 -3.10 -16.81 -12.67
N ASN A 82 -3.66 -15.74 -13.21
CA ASN A 82 -3.78 -15.56 -14.64
C ASN A 82 -2.39 -15.26 -15.23
N SER A 83 -1.89 -16.16 -16.07
CA SER A 83 -0.56 -16.05 -16.67
C SER A 83 -0.36 -14.82 -17.56
N ALA A 84 -1.44 -14.21 -18.06
CA ALA A 84 -1.39 -13.01 -18.88
C ALA A 84 -1.39 -11.70 -18.05
N ALA A 85 -1.67 -11.76 -16.75
CA ALA A 85 -1.88 -10.58 -15.92
C ALA A 85 -0.68 -9.62 -15.90
N LEU A 86 0.54 -10.13 -15.80
CA LEU A 86 1.76 -9.30 -15.83
C LEU A 86 1.97 -8.65 -17.21
N GLU A 87 1.59 -9.32 -18.29
CA GLU A 87 1.68 -8.75 -19.64
C GLU A 87 0.71 -7.57 -19.82
N TRP A 88 -0.46 -7.60 -19.19
CA TRP A 88 -1.39 -6.46 -19.20
C TRP A 88 -0.80 -5.20 -18.57
N LEU A 89 0.11 -5.37 -17.61
CA LEU A 89 0.78 -4.30 -16.89
C LEU A 89 2.16 -3.94 -17.45
N ARG A 90 2.73 -4.76 -18.34
CA ARG A 90 4.13 -4.60 -18.80
C ARG A 90 4.44 -3.18 -19.25
N ALA A 91 3.67 -2.62 -20.15
CA ALA A 91 3.92 -1.27 -20.68
C ALA A 91 3.94 -0.23 -19.57
N TRP A 92 3.00 -0.29 -18.63
CA TRP A 92 2.94 0.62 -17.49
C TRP A 92 4.09 0.38 -16.50
N LEU A 93 4.42 -0.89 -16.20
CA LEU A 93 5.52 -1.23 -15.28
C LEU A 93 6.89 -0.75 -15.80
N GLU A 94 7.11 -0.81 -17.11
CA GLU A 94 8.38 -0.41 -17.74
C GLU A 94 8.43 1.08 -18.11
N ASP A 95 7.32 1.81 -18.00
CA ASP A 95 7.26 3.23 -18.29
C ASP A 95 7.92 4.05 -17.17
N GLN A 96 9.04 4.68 -17.52
CA GLN A 96 9.81 5.53 -16.61
C GLN A 96 9.09 6.82 -16.24
N THR A 97 8.14 7.29 -17.06
CA THR A 97 7.40 8.53 -16.84
C THR A 97 6.26 8.37 -15.83
N GLN A 98 5.86 7.13 -15.54
CA GLN A 98 4.80 6.81 -14.58
C GLN A 98 5.37 6.67 -13.16
N PRO A 99 5.07 7.60 -12.26
CA PRO A 99 5.62 7.57 -10.90
C PRO A 99 4.99 6.45 -10.08
N LYS A 100 5.83 5.55 -9.58
CA LYS A 100 5.43 4.39 -8.78
C LYS A 100 6.00 4.48 -7.38
N TYR A 101 5.16 4.20 -6.41
CA TYR A 101 5.52 4.13 -5.00
C TYR A 101 5.28 2.71 -4.50
N LEU A 102 6.27 2.14 -3.84
CA LEU A 102 6.23 0.76 -3.38
C LEU A 102 6.62 0.67 -1.90
N HIS A 103 6.33 -0.48 -1.33
CA HIS A 103 6.97 -0.98 -0.13
C HIS A 103 7.87 -2.14 -0.53
N ASN A 104 9.18 -2.04 -0.27
CA ASN A 104 10.19 -3.00 -0.71
C ASN A 104 10.29 -3.12 -2.25
N ALA A 105 10.70 -2.03 -2.89
CA ALA A 105 10.84 -1.96 -4.35
C ALA A 105 11.86 -2.99 -4.89
N LYS A 106 12.89 -3.32 -4.12
CA LYS A 106 13.87 -4.36 -4.49
C LYS A 106 13.21 -5.72 -4.69
N PHE A 107 12.29 -6.09 -3.80
CA PHE A 107 11.51 -7.33 -3.96
C PHE A 107 10.75 -7.32 -5.28
N ALA A 108 10.01 -6.25 -5.55
CA ALA A 108 9.20 -6.11 -6.77
C ALA A 108 10.07 -6.16 -8.04
N GLN A 109 11.22 -5.50 -8.04
CA GLN A 109 12.17 -5.51 -9.17
C GLN A 109 12.67 -6.92 -9.48
N VAL A 110 13.11 -7.68 -8.47
CA VAL A 110 13.60 -9.05 -8.66
C VAL A 110 12.46 -9.99 -9.07
N PHE A 111 11.30 -9.85 -8.46
CA PHE A 111 10.11 -10.64 -8.80
C PHE A 111 9.70 -10.46 -10.26
N LEU A 112 9.64 -9.22 -10.73
CA LEU A 112 9.27 -8.89 -12.12
C LEU A 112 10.35 -9.27 -13.13
N LEU A 113 11.61 -9.14 -12.74
CA LEU A 113 12.74 -9.51 -13.62
C LEU A 113 12.73 -10.99 -14.01
N ARG A 114 12.22 -11.86 -13.16
CA ARG A 114 12.01 -13.28 -13.48
C ARG A 114 11.02 -13.49 -14.63
N ALA A 115 10.07 -12.58 -14.79
CA ALA A 115 9.13 -12.55 -15.92
C ALA A 115 9.65 -11.74 -17.11
N GLY A 116 10.91 -11.27 -17.07
CA GLY A 116 11.50 -10.44 -18.10
C GLY A 116 10.96 -9.01 -18.13
N ILE A 117 10.39 -8.52 -17.01
CA ILE A 117 9.84 -7.17 -16.90
C ILE A 117 10.80 -6.30 -16.08
N HIS A 118 11.18 -5.15 -16.64
CA HIS A 118 12.03 -4.17 -15.99
C HIS A 118 11.19 -3.07 -15.34
N LEU A 119 11.01 -3.14 -14.03
CA LEU A 119 10.28 -2.11 -13.29
C LEU A 119 11.02 -0.78 -13.35
N ARG A 120 10.36 0.25 -13.85
CA ARG A 120 10.88 1.62 -13.99
C ARG A 120 9.93 2.65 -13.39
N GLY A 121 10.41 3.87 -13.23
CA GLY A 121 9.61 4.97 -12.69
C GLY A 121 9.38 4.89 -11.18
N ILE A 122 10.20 4.15 -10.44
CA ILE A 122 10.13 4.11 -8.98
C ILE A 122 10.51 5.49 -8.43
N LYS A 123 9.59 6.10 -7.67
CA LYS A 123 9.77 7.40 -7.01
C LYS A 123 9.92 7.29 -5.51
N GLY A 124 9.45 6.20 -4.93
CA GLY A 124 9.58 5.99 -3.50
C GLY A 124 9.46 4.53 -3.10
N ASP A 125 10.18 4.19 -2.03
CA ASP A 125 10.13 2.91 -1.35
C ASP A 125 9.96 3.18 0.16
N SER A 126 8.81 2.83 0.71
CA SER A 126 8.50 3.12 2.12
C SER A 126 9.40 2.36 3.09
N LEU A 127 9.93 1.19 2.72
CA LEU A 127 10.87 0.46 3.55
C LEU A 127 12.21 1.18 3.64
N LEU A 128 12.77 1.60 2.52
CA LEU A 128 14.04 2.34 2.49
C LEU A 128 13.90 3.71 3.16
N LEU A 129 12.81 4.41 2.90
CA LEU A 129 12.59 5.74 3.48
C LEU A 129 12.45 5.65 5.00
N SER A 130 11.73 4.66 5.52
CA SER A 130 11.62 4.40 6.96
C SER A 130 12.97 4.18 7.60
N TYR A 131 13.81 3.36 6.98
CA TYR A 131 15.17 3.09 7.47
C TYR A 131 16.05 4.35 7.49
N VAL A 132 15.93 5.20 6.49
CA VAL A 132 16.70 6.47 6.43
C VAL A 132 16.24 7.46 7.48
N LEU A 133 14.93 7.57 7.72
CA LEU A 133 14.36 8.52 8.67
C LEU A 133 14.53 8.11 10.13
N ASP A 134 14.41 6.83 10.41
CA ASP A 134 14.57 6.27 11.76
C ASP A 134 15.31 4.94 11.70
N PRO A 135 16.66 4.96 11.70
CA PRO A 135 17.46 3.73 11.65
C PRO A 135 17.32 2.85 12.90
N SER A 136 16.76 3.38 13.97
CA SER A 136 16.49 2.61 15.20
C SER A 136 15.23 1.78 15.14
N PHE A 137 14.29 2.13 14.27
CA PHE A 137 13.07 1.39 14.04
C PHE A 137 13.34 0.20 13.13
N GLN A 138 12.98 -1.00 13.59
CA GLN A 138 13.29 -2.26 12.91
C GLN A 138 12.05 -2.92 12.29
N GLY A 139 10.98 -2.19 12.09
CA GLY A 139 9.80 -2.69 11.37
C GLY A 139 10.08 -2.84 9.87
N GLU A 140 9.74 -4.00 9.34
CA GLU A 140 9.98 -4.34 7.93
C GLU A 140 8.69 -4.47 7.12
N THR A 141 7.57 -4.71 7.78
CA THR A 141 6.27 -4.85 7.11
C THR A 141 5.62 -3.50 6.87
N LEU A 142 4.82 -3.41 5.80
CA LEU A 142 4.11 -2.19 5.46
C LEU A 142 3.21 -1.72 6.62
N VAL A 143 2.53 -2.65 7.28
CA VAL A 143 1.65 -2.33 8.42
C VAL A 143 2.40 -1.73 9.60
N GLU A 144 3.59 -2.25 9.93
CA GLU A 144 4.44 -1.70 11.00
C GLU A 144 4.92 -0.29 10.66
N ILE A 145 5.31 -0.06 9.40
CA ILE A 145 5.78 1.25 8.94
C ILE A 145 4.63 2.27 8.96
N ILE A 146 3.42 1.89 8.54
CA ILE A 146 2.24 2.74 8.65
C ILE A 146 1.97 3.10 10.11
N ALA A 147 1.93 2.11 11.00
CA ALA A 147 1.70 2.33 12.43
C ALA A 147 2.73 3.30 13.03
N HIS A 148 4.01 3.11 12.71
CA HIS A 148 5.10 3.90 13.26
C HIS A 148 5.10 5.35 12.77
N HIS A 149 5.04 5.57 11.47
CA HIS A 149 5.21 6.89 10.87
C HIS A 149 3.91 7.70 10.79
N MET A 150 2.76 7.04 10.54
CA MET A 150 1.47 7.72 10.47
C MET A 150 0.76 7.80 11.82
N LYS A 151 1.25 7.11 12.86
CA LYS A 151 0.60 7.01 14.18
C LYS A 151 -0.86 6.56 14.07
N GLN A 152 -1.11 5.62 13.17
CA GLN A 152 -2.44 5.12 12.86
C GLN A 152 -2.64 3.75 13.49
N ASP A 153 -3.86 3.48 13.99
CA ASP A 153 -4.27 2.12 14.36
C ASP A 153 -4.40 1.27 13.09
N THR A 154 -3.64 0.19 13.04
CA THR A 154 -3.55 -0.71 11.88
C THR A 154 -4.30 -2.01 12.06
N ASN A 155 -4.95 -2.23 13.21
CA ASN A 155 -5.59 -3.51 13.54
C ASN A 155 -6.71 -3.92 12.57
N GLN A 156 -7.32 -2.97 11.88
CA GLN A 156 -8.41 -3.20 10.93
C GLN A 156 -8.01 -2.96 9.47
N LEU A 157 -6.72 -2.71 9.20
CA LEU A 157 -6.24 -2.49 7.85
C LEU A 157 -5.99 -3.83 7.14
N ASP A 158 -6.82 -4.16 6.18
CA ASP A 158 -6.49 -5.23 5.23
C ASP A 158 -5.37 -4.78 4.27
N LEU A 159 -4.86 -5.71 3.46
CA LEU A 159 -3.75 -5.41 2.55
C LEU A 159 -4.10 -4.31 1.53
N ALA A 160 -5.33 -4.30 1.03
CA ALA A 160 -5.79 -3.30 0.08
C ALA A 160 -5.76 -1.88 0.71
N ALA A 161 -6.24 -1.75 1.94
CA ALA A 161 -6.17 -0.50 2.69
C ALA A 161 -4.72 -0.05 2.98
N GLN A 162 -3.85 -1.00 3.31
CA GLN A 162 -2.41 -0.72 3.50
C GLN A 162 -1.78 -0.18 2.20
N VAL A 163 -2.08 -0.78 1.06
CA VAL A 163 -1.56 -0.33 -0.25
C VAL A 163 -2.05 1.08 -0.58
N ALA A 164 -3.31 1.39 -0.30
CA ALA A 164 -3.87 2.73 -0.49
C ALA A 164 -3.13 3.81 0.33
N LEU A 165 -2.48 3.42 1.42
CA LEU A 165 -1.71 4.32 2.28
C LEU A 165 -0.25 4.52 1.84
N ILE A 166 0.27 3.78 0.88
CA ILE A 166 1.68 3.89 0.47
C ILE A 166 2.01 5.32 -0.01
N VAL A 167 1.21 5.89 -0.91
CA VAL A 167 1.44 7.26 -1.40
C VAL A 167 1.25 8.30 -0.29
N PRO A 168 0.15 8.32 0.48
CA PRO A 168 0.01 9.21 1.64
C PRO A 168 1.13 9.09 2.66
N LEU A 169 1.60 7.87 2.93
CA LEU A 169 2.73 7.62 3.82
C LEU A 169 4.00 8.34 3.34
N HIS A 170 4.34 8.23 2.05
CA HIS A 170 5.47 8.94 1.46
C HIS A 170 5.34 10.45 1.52
N GLN A 171 4.14 10.99 1.35
CA GLN A 171 3.90 12.43 1.44
C GLN A 171 4.04 12.95 2.86
N GLN A 172 3.82 12.12 3.86
CA GLN A 172 3.92 12.47 5.28
C GLN A 172 5.34 12.27 5.84
N MET A 173 6.08 11.36 5.31
CA MET A 173 7.48 11.07 5.67
C MET A 173 8.45 12.08 5.06
#